data_6fda6e1452d3ce61e3ecbf0c5f663b3d
#
_entry.id   6fda6e1452d3ce61e3ecbf0c5f663b3d
#
_cell.length_a   1.000
_cell.length_b   1.000
_cell.length_c   1.000
_cell.angle_alpha   90.00
_cell.angle_beta   90.00
_cell.angle_gamma   90.00
#
_symmetry.space_group_name_H-M   'P 1'
#
loop_
_entity.id
_entity.type
_entity.pdbx_description
1 polymer ?
#
loop_
_entity_poly.entity_id
_entity_poly.type
_entity_poly.pdbx_seq_one_letter_code
_entity_poly.pdbx_strand_id
1 'polypeptide(L)'
;RDLVRSRGLGDVYKRQNQHPSQTMLDLYSIRKTQGKLDNLTITMVGDLKYGRTVHSLIVGMSHFHPTFHFVAPNELRMPDEQKNFCDKHGLKYEEHTDFTEDIINQTDILYMTRVQRERFTDLEEYERVKNVYILRNDMLRNSRENLRILHPLPRVNEIAYDVDDNPKAYYIQQARNGLFARQAIICEVLGISIDE
;
A
#
# COMPACT_ATOMS: atom_id res chain seq x y z
N ARG A 1 -26.86 22.81 -15.57
CA ARG A 1 -26.90 22.73 -14.08
C ARG A 1 -26.63 21.30 -13.62
N ASP A 2 -27.17 20.28 -14.29
CA ASP A 2 -27.01 18.88 -13.91
C ASP A 2 -25.63 18.30 -14.21
N LEU A 3 -24.94 18.82 -15.22
CA LEU A 3 -23.56 18.44 -15.55
C LEU A 3 -22.55 18.87 -14.44
N VAL A 4 -22.80 19.98 -13.76
CA VAL A 4 -21.96 20.45 -12.66
C VAL A 4 -22.17 19.60 -11.40
N ARG A 5 -23.42 19.17 -11.13
CA ARG A 5 -23.76 18.24 -10.04
C ARG A 5 -23.19 16.85 -10.30
N SER A 6 -23.28 16.36 -11.54
CA SER A 6 -22.71 15.07 -11.95
C SER A 6 -21.19 15.05 -11.77
N ARG A 7 -20.48 16.14 -12.09
CA ARG A 7 -19.03 16.26 -11.84
C ARG A 7 -18.68 16.20 -10.36
N GLY A 8 -19.44 16.89 -9.50
CA GLY A 8 -19.25 16.85 -8.05
C GLY A 8 -19.49 15.48 -7.44
N LEU A 9 -20.56 14.79 -7.85
CA LEU A 9 -20.88 13.44 -7.36
C LEU A 9 -19.92 12.40 -7.90
N GLY A 10 -19.50 12.49 -9.16
CA GLY A 10 -18.49 11.58 -9.75
C GLY A 10 -17.13 11.72 -9.08
N ASP A 11 -16.76 12.93 -8.67
CA ASP A 11 -15.51 13.20 -7.98
C ASP A 11 -15.54 12.67 -6.52
N VAL A 12 -16.68 12.81 -5.83
CA VAL A 12 -16.89 12.21 -4.51
C VAL A 12 -16.87 10.69 -4.59
N TYR A 13 -17.52 10.09 -5.59
CA TYR A 13 -17.52 8.64 -5.78
C TYR A 13 -16.12 8.09 -6.08
N LYS A 14 -15.36 8.76 -6.93
CA LYS A 14 -13.95 8.40 -7.21
C LYS A 14 -13.08 8.50 -5.97
N ARG A 15 -13.28 9.50 -5.12
CA ARG A 15 -12.56 9.65 -3.84
C ARG A 15 -12.86 8.53 -2.85
N GLN A 16 -14.02 7.89 -2.91
CA GLN A 16 -14.35 6.77 -2.04
C GLN A 16 -13.56 5.50 -2.37
N ASN A 17 -13.14 5.31 -3.63
CA ASN A 17 -12.47 4.09 -4.10
C ASN A 17 -10.98 4.23 -4.36
N GLN A 18 -10.42 5.44 -4.30
CA GLN A 18 -9.00 5.70 -4.57
C GLN A 18 -8.40 6.67 -3.55
N HIS A 19 -7.07 6.61 -3.41
CA HIS A 19 -6.30 7.49 -2.53
C HIS A 19 -5.08 8.09 -3.25
N PRO A 20 -5.28 8.99 -4.25
CA PRO A 20 -4.19 9.44 -5.14
C PRO A 20 -3.04 10.14 -4.40
N SER A 21 -3.33 10.96 -3.39
CA SER A 21 -2.26 11.62 -2.60
C SER A 21 -1.42 10.62 -1.78
N GLN A 22 -2.00 9.50 -1.34
CA GLN A 22 -1.26 8.42 -0.72
C GLN A 22 -0.38 7.72 -1.76
N THR A 23 -0.91 7.44 -2.95
CA THR A 23 -0.14 6.83 -4.03
C THR A 23 1.09 7.66 -4.37
N MET A 24 0.96 8.97 -4.50
CA MET A 24 2.09 9.86 -4.83
C MET A 24 3.18 9.83 -3.76
N LEU A 25 2.81 9.88 -2.47
CA LEU A 25 3.79 9.78 -1.39
C LEU A 25 4.42 8.38 -1.29
N ASP A 26 3.67 7.32 -1.61
CA ASP A 26 4.18 5.95 -1.64
C ASP A 26 5.19 5.78 -2.78
N LEU A 27 4.87 6.22 -3.99
CA LEU A 27 5.79 6.23 -5.14
C LEU A 27 7.06 7.03 -4.84
N TYR A 28 6.93 8.21 -4.24
CA TYR A 28 8.08 9.02 -3.80
C TYR A 28 8.93 8.27 -2.77
N SER A 29 8.29 7.65 -1.78
CA SER A 29 8.98 6.87 -0.74
C SER A 29 9.71 5.65 -1.31
N ILE A 30 9.07 4.92 -2.23
CA ILE A 30 9.65 3.80 -2.96
C ILE A 30 10.85 4.28 -3.78
N ARG A 31 10.67 5.32 -4.61
CA ARG A 31 11.75 5.88 -5.43
C ARG A 31 12.95 6.32 -4.59
N LYS A 32 12.68 7.00 -3.47
CA LYS A 32 13.72 7.51 -2.56
C LYS A 32 14.53 6.40 -1.89
N THR A 33 13.87 5.28 -1.55
CA THR A 33 14.51 4.17 -0.82
C THR A 33 15.14 3.13 -1.73
N GLN A 34 14.57 2.90 -2.92
CA GLN A 34 15.03 1.89 -3.88
C GLN A 34 15.91 2.48 -5.00
N GLY A 35 15.96 3.81 -5.16
CA GLY A 35 16.62 4.48 -6.27
C GLY A 35 15.93 4.32 -7.62
N LYS A 36 14.91 3.46 -7.71
CA LYS A 36 14.13 3.14 -8.92
C LYS A 36 12.68 2.83 -8.56
N LEU A 37 11.82 2.72 -9.57
CA LEU A 37 10.45 2.19 -9.42
C LEU A 37 10.26 0.88 -10.21
N ASP A 38 11.08 0.66 -11.23
CA ASP A 38 10.93 -0.47 -12.15
C ASP A 38 11.37 -1.80 -11.55
N ASN A 39 10.62 -2.86 -11.92
CA ASN A 39 10.94 -4.25 -11.63
C ASN A 39 11.18 -4.54 -10.12
N LEU A 40 10.32 -3.97 -9.27
CA LEU A 40 10.34 -4.22 -7.84
C LEU A 40 9.37 -5.34 -7.47
N THR A 41 9.73 -6.12 -6.46
CA THR A 41 8.83 -7.07 -5.81
C THR A 41 8.15 -6.37 -4.64
N ILE A 42 6.82 -6.24 -4.70
CA ILE A 42 6.00 -5.54 -3.70
C ILE A 42 5.06 -6.53 -3.05
N THR A 43 5.24 -6.77 -1.77
CA THR A 43 4.33 -7.62 -0.98
C THR A 43 3.34 -6.74 -0.22
N MET A 44 2.06 -6.96 -0.47
CA MET A 44 0.95 -6.26 0.21
C MET A 44 0.29 -7.22 1.19
N VAL A 45 0.19 -6.84 2.47
CA VAL A 45 -0.25 -7.72 3.56
C VAL A 45 -1.39 -7.11 4.33
N GLY A 46 -2.43 -7.89 4.60
CA GLY A 46 -3.53 -7.55 5.50
C GLY A 46 -4.88 -7.36 4.81
N ASP A 47 -5.50 -6.20 4.95
CA ASP A 47 -6.80 -5.90 4.32
C ASP A 47 -6.62 -5.45 2.87
N LEU A 48 -6.64 -6.40 1.95
CA LEU A 48 -6.53 -6.12 0.52
C LEU A 48 -7.90 -5.91 -0.14
N LYS A 49 -8.98 -6.31 0.53
CA LYS A 49 -10.35 -6.18 0.02
C LYS A 49 -10.87 -4.74 0.08
N TYR A 50 -10.67 -4.08 1.20
CA TYR A 50 -11.19 -2.72 1.45
C TYR A 50 -10.09 -1.66 1.44
N GLY A 51 -8.84 -2.07 1.28
CA GLY A 51 -7.65 -1.22 1.33
C GLY A 51 -7.50 -0.32 0.11
N ARG A 52 -8.15 0.86 0.08
CA ARG A 52 -8.05 1.83 -1.03
C ARG A 52 -6.60 2.22 -1.37
N THR A 53 -5.71 2.20 -0.40
CA THR A 53 -4.30 2.55 -0.59
C THR A 53 -3.58 1.52 -1.43
N VAL A 54 -3.82 0.22 -1.18
CA VAL A 54 -3.22 -0.86 -1.97
C VAL A 54 -3.76 -0.87 -3.39
N HIS A 55 -5.09 -0.69 -3.59
CA HIS A 55 -5.67 -0.60 -4.93
C HIS A 55 -5.09 0.56 -5.73
N SER A 56 -4.93 1.72 -5.11
CA SER A 56 -4.34 2.89 -5.75
C SER A 56 -2.85 2.71 -6.04
N LEU A 57 -2.12 2.02 -5.15
CA LEU A 57 -0.71 1.73 -5.37
C LEU A 57 -0.49 0.75 -6.52
N ILE A 58 -1.35 -0.26 -6.69
CA ILE A 58 -1.31 -1.15 -7.86
C ILE A 58 -1.42 -0.34 -9.15
N VAL A 59 -2.39 0.58 -9.22
CA VAL A 59 -2.57 1.46 -10.37
C VAL A 59 -1.35 2.36 -10.60
N GLY A 60 -0.81 2.98 -9.53
CA GLY A 60 0.36 3.83 -9.62
C GLY A 60 1.62 3.09 -10.07
N MET A 61 1.79 1.86 -9.61
CA MET A 61 2.94 1.02 -9.97
C MET A 61 2.81 0.31 -11.32
N SER A 62 1.63 0.28 -11.93
CA SER A 62 1.39 -0.47 -13.18
C SER A 62 2.27 -0.04 -14.35
N HIS A 63 2.81 1.17 -14.31
CA HIS A 63 3.74 1.70 -15.33
C HIS A 63 5.19 1.24 -15.15
N PHE A 64 5.51 0.53 -14.05
CA PHE A 64 6.88 0.21 -13.63
C PHE A 64 7.14 -1.31 -13.53
N HIS A 65 6.30 -2.14 -14.14
CA HIS A 65 6.46 -3.59 -14.24
C HIS A 65 6.77 -4.30 -12.90
N PRO A 66 6.03 -4.04 -11.82
CA PRO A 66 6.25 -4.71 -10.54
C PRO A 66 5.83 -6.19 -10.59
N THR A 67 6.33 -6.95 -9.63
CA THR A 67 5.76 -8.24 -9.25
C THR A 67 5.08 -8.08 -7.90
N PHE A 68 3.81 -8.47 -7.78
CA PHE A 68 3.07 -8.35 -6.54
C PHE A 68 2.94 -9.70 -5.83
N HIS A 69 3.06 -9.70 -4.50
CA HIS A 69 2.58 -10.76 -3.63
C HIS A 69 1.42 -10.21 -2.79
N PHE A 70 0.24 -10.81 -2.94
CA PHE A 70 -0.96 -10.45 -2.19
C PHE A 70 -1.14 -11.44 -1.04
N VAL A 71 -0.89 -10.99 0.19
CA VAL A 71 -0.97 -11.81 1.40
C VAL A 71 -2.18 -11.38 2.22
N ALA A 72 -3.24 -12.19 2.19
CA ALA A 72 -4.47 -11.88 2.90
C ALA A 72 -5.24 -13.15 3.29
N PRO A 73 -5.97 -13.15 4.43
CA PRO A 73 -6.92 -14.23 4.73
C PRO A 73 -8.04 -14.24 3.68
N ASN A 74 -8.74 -15.35 3.56
CA ASN A 74 -9.73 -15.55 2.51
C ASN A 74 -10.80 -14.45 2.46
N GLU A 75 -11.18 -13.92 3.60
CA GLU A 75 -12.20 -12.88 3.78
C GLU A 75 -11.75 -11.51 3.27
N LEU A 76 -10.43 -11.28 3.24
CA LEU A 76 -9.79 -9.99 2.91
C LEU A 76 -8.92 -10.03 1.66
N ARG A 77 -9.08 -11.05 0.82
CA ARG A 77 -8.33 -11.21 -0.45
C ARG A 77 -8.52 -10.03 -1.39
N MET A 78 -7.52 -9.87 -2.26
CA MET A 78 -7.58 -8.90 -3.35
C MET A 78 -8.82 -9.14 -4.22
N PRO A 79 -9.67 -8.12 -4.45
CA PRO A 79 -10.85 -8.27 -5.30
C PRO A 79 -10.50 -8.61 -6.75
N ASP A 80 -11.40 -9.32 -7.43
CA ASP A 80 -11.22 -9.70 -8.84
C ASP A 80 -11.06 -8.48 -9.75
N GLU A 81 -11.65 -7.34 -9.42
CA GLU A 81 -11.47 -6.10 -10.17
C GLU A 81 -9.99 -5.70 -10.28
N GLN A 82 -9.25 -5.75 -9.17
CA GLN A 82 -7.83 -5.42 -9.13
C GLN A 82 -6.96 -6.49 -9.78
N LYS A 83 -7.33 -7.76 -9.64
CA LYS A 83 -6.65 -8.88 -10.35
C LYS A 83 -6.82 -8.77 -11.86
N ASN A 84 -8.05 -8.53 -12.32
CA ASN A 84 -8.34 -8.27 -13.74
C ASN A 84 -7.59 -7.04 -14.28
N PHE A 85 -7.41 -6.01 -13.43
CA PHE A 85 -6.56 -4.86 -13.78
C PHE A 85 -5.11 -5.29 -13.98
N CYS A 86 -4.55 -6.09 -13.07
CA CYS A 86 -3.19 -6.63 -13.19
C CYS A 86 -3.04 -7.45 -14.49
N ASP A 87 -3.97 -8.37 -14.76
CA ASP A 87 -3.95 -9.21 -15.96
C ASP A 87 -3.99 -8.37 -17.23
N LYS A 88 -4.88 -7.37 -17.29
CA LYS A 88 -5.00 -6.45 -18.43
C LYS A 88 -3.73 -5.65 -18.71
N HIS A 89 -2.94 -5.36 -17.67
CA HIS A 89 -1.71 -4.58 -17.78
C HIS A 89 -0.45 -5.46 -17.80
N GLY A 90 -0.61 -6.79 -17.84
CA GLY A 90 0.50 -7.75 -17.89
C GLY A 90 1.36 -7.76 -16.61
N LEU A 91 0.77 -7.38 -15.47
CA LEU A 91 1.46 -7.36 -14.17
C LEU A 91 1.47 -8.76 -13.58
N LYS A 92 2.61 -9.16 -13.05
CA LYS A 92 2.75 -10.45 -12.36
C LYS A 92 2.25 -10.32 -10.92
N TYR A 93 1.47 -11.31 -10.46
CA TYR A 93 1.08 -11.39 -9.06
C TYR A 93 0.90 -12.84 -8.60
N GLU A 94 1.06 -13.05 -7.31
CA GLU A 94 0.79 -14.30 -6.60
C GLU A 94 -0.07 -14.02 -5.38
N GLU A 95 -1.03 -14.91 -5.06
CA GLU A 95 -1.89 -14.81 -3.88
C GLU A 95 -1.44 -15.81 -2.82
N HIS A 96 -1.35 -15.37 -1.57
CA HIS A 96 -0.94 -16.17 -0.42
C HIS A 96 -1.93 -15.97 0.74
N THR A 97 -2.17 -17.04 1.49
CA THR A 97 -2.92 -16.98 2.76
C THR A 97 -2.01 -16.91 3.98
N ASP A 98 -0.76 -17.31 3.82
CA ASP A 98 0.22 -17.36 4.90
C ASP A 98 1.27 -16.26 4.73
N PHE A 99 1.55 -15.54 5.80
CA PHE A 99 2.58 -14.52 5.85
C PHE A 99 3.89 -15.15 6.38
N THR A 100 4.74 -15.57 5.46
CA THR A 100 5.97 -16.32 5.76
C THR A 100 7.24 -15.50 5.55
N GLU A 101 8.33 -15.93 6.20
CA GLU A 101 9.65 -15.35 6.00
C GLU A 101 10.13 -15.49 4.55
N ASP A 102 9.78 -16.58 3.87
CA ASP A 102 10.18 -16.82 2.47
C ASP A 102 9.62 -15.75 1.52
N ILE A 103 8.39 -15.29 1.75
CA ILE A 103 7.79 -14.19 1.00
C ILE A 103 8.52 -12.88 1.33
N ILE A 104 8.81 -12.63 2.61
CA ILE A 104 9.53 -11.42 3.04
C ILE A 104 10.92 -11.37 2.43
N ASN A 105 11.62 -12.50 2.36
CA ASN A 105 13.00 -12.60 1.85
C ASN A 105 13.10 -12.30 0.34
N GLN A 106 11.99 -12.37 -0.41
CA GLN A 106 11.94 -12.06 -1.83
C GLN A 106 11.48 -10.62 -2.11
N THR A 107 11.10 -9.88 -1.08
CA THR A 107 10.41 -8.60 -1.15
C THR A 107 11.38 -7.41 -1.13
N ASP A 108 11.14 -6.41 -1.98
CA ASP A 108 11.82 -5.12 -1.95
C ASP A 108 11.01 -4.10 -1.13
N ILE A 109 9.67 -4.13 -1.27
CA ILE A 109 8.74 -3.27 -0.53
C ILE A 109 7.68 -4.13 0.16
N LEU A 110 7.68 -4.11 1.48
CA LEU A 110 6.65 -4.73 2.31
C LEU A 110 5.64 -3.68 2.72
N TYR A 111 4.44 -3.72 2.12
CA TYR A 111 3.37 -2.78 2.37
C TYR A 111 2.33 -3.41 3.30
N MET A 112 2.40 -3.04 4.58
CA MET A 112 1.47 -3.53 5.61
C MET A 112 0.21 -2.69 5.65
N THR A 113 -0.95 -3.32 5.87
CA THR A 113 -2.23 -2.63 6.01
C THR A 113 -2.96 -3.06 7.28
N ARG A 114 -3.69 -2.12 7.87
CA ARG A 114 -4.55 -2.37 9.02
C ARG A 114 -5.86 -3.02 8.59
N VAL A 115 -6.32 -4.02 9.32
CA VAL A 115 -7.69 -4.53 9.21
C VAL A 115 -8.65 -3.50 9.84
N GLN A 116 -9.56 -2.94 9.04
CA GLN A 116 -10.44 -1.84 9.43
C GLN A 116 -11.74 -2.37 10.04
N ARG A 117 -11.90 -2.29 11.36
CA ARG A 117 -13.10 -2.73 12.09
C ARG A 117 -14.39 -2.14 11.51
N GLU A 118 -14.35 -0.89 11.12
CA GLU A 118 -15.47 -0.11 10.56
C GLU A 118 -16.01 -0.66 9.22
N ARG A 119 -15.33 -1.63 8.63
CA ARG A 119 -15.73 -2.27 7.37
C ARG A 119 -16.48 -3.59 7.57
N PHE A 120 -16.49 -4.10 8.79
CA PHE A 120 -17.14 -5.36 9.13
C PHE A 120 -18.52 -5.10 9.71
N THR A 121 -19.54 -5.76 9.16
CA THR A 121 -20.88 -5.81 9.74
C THR A 121 -20.97 -6.88 10.83
N ASP A 122 -20.16 -7.94 10.70
CA ASP A 122 -20.03 -9.01 11.67
C ASP A 122 -18.75 -8.83 12.50
N LEU A 123 -18.91 -8.67 13.81
CA LEU A 123 -17.81 -8.50 14.74
C LEU A 123 -17.03 -9.81 14.96
N GLU A 124 -17.65 -10.97 14.82
CA GLU A 124 -16.97 -12.25 14.94
C GLU A 124 -16.02 -12.49 13.77
N GLU A 125 -16.41 -12.07 12.55
CA GLU A 125 -15.53 -12.09 11.38
C GLU A 125 -14.32 -11.18 11.60
N TYR A 126 -14.53 -9.96 12.09
CA TYR A 126 -13.43 -9.05 12.43
C TYR A 126 -12.47 -9.63 13.48
N GLU A 127 -13.00 -10.21 14.56
CA GLU A 127 -12.18 -10.79 15.64
C GLU A 127 -11.29 -11.94 15.13
N ARG A 128 -11.75 -12.71 14.15
CA ARG A 128 -10.96 -13.79 13.52
C ARG A 128 -9.78 -13.27 12.71
N VAL A 129 -9.91 -12.11 12.06
CA VAL A 129 -8.91 -11.62 11.07
C VAL A 129 -8.06 -10.45 11.58
N LYS A 130 -8.46 -9.75 12.65
CA LYS A 130 -7.79 -8.51 13.11
C LYS A 130 -6.31 -8.67 13.46
N ASN A 131 -5.86 -9.87 13.87
CA ASN A 131 -4.50 -10.16 14.29
C ASN A 131 -3.89 -11.34 13.51
N VAL A 132 -4.42 -11.67 12.34
CA VAL A 132 -3.93 -12.81 11.53
C VAL A 132 -2.47 -12.59 11.13
N TYR A 133 -2.11 -11.37 10.77
CA TYR A 133 -0.75 -11.04 10.38
C TYR A 133 -0.17 -9.96 11.31
N ILE A 134 0.92 -10.32 11.97
CA ILE A 134 1.69 -9.41 12.81
C ILE A 134 3.15 -9.51 12.34
N LEU A 135 3.67 -8.45 11.75
CA LEU A 135 5.08 -8.35 11.41
C LEU A 135 5.89 -8.18 12.70
N ARG A 136 6.88 -9.04 12.90
CA ARG A 136 7.82 -9.01 14.02
C ARG A 136 9.24 -8.85 13.52
N ASN A 137 10.11 -8.34 14.37
CA ASN A 137 11.48 -8.05 13.99
C ASN A 137 12.29 -9.31 13.63
N ASP A 138 12.00 -10.46 14.25
CA ASP A 138 12.66 -11.73 13.95
C ASP A 138 12.40 -12.25 12.54
N MET A 139 11.21 -11.95 11.97
CA MET A 139 10.86 -12.31 10.58
C MET A 139 11.71 -11.57 9.53
N LEU A 140 12.43 -10.52 9.93
CA LEU A 140 13.22 -9.67 9.02
C LEU A 140 14.69 -10.10 8.91
N ARG A 141 15.13 -11.13 9.66
CA ARG A 141 16.54 -11.52 9.78
C ARG A 141 17.21 -11.81 8.44
N ASN A 142 16.52 -12.57 7.59
CA ASN A 142 17.04 -13.03 6.30
C ASN A 142 16.53 -12.19 5.12
N SER A 143 15.78 -11.12 5.39
CA SER A 143 15.23 -10.27 4.34
C SER A 143 16.30 -9.47 3.63
N ARG A 144 16.04 -9.10 2.36
CA ARG A 144 16.95 -8.31 1.54
C ARG A 144 17.40 -7.03 2.26
N GLU A 145 18.60 -6.59 2.01
CA GLU A 145 19.15 -5.36 2.60
C GLU A 145 18.36 -4.11 2.18
N ASN A 146 17.92 -4.09 0.93
CA ASN A 146 17.11 -3.00 0.37
C ASN A 146 15.65 -3.04 0.80
N LEU A 147 15.16 -4.10 1.49
CA LEU A 147 13.77 -4.15 1.96
C LEU A 147 13.40 -2.87 2.72
N ARG A 148 12.23 -2.31 2.41
CA ARG A 148 11.61 -1.23 3.20
C ARG A 148 10.17 -1.57 3.53
N ILE A 149 9.82 -1.31 4.78
CA ILE A 149 8.48 -1.55 5.33
C ILE A 149 7.71 -0.24 5.26
N LEU A 150 6.61 -0.26 4.54
CA LEU A 150 5.68 0.86 4.38
C LEU A 150 4.34 0.55 5.05
N HIS A 151 3.65 1.59 5.49
CA HIS A 151 2.32 1.51 6.08
C HIS A 151 1.61 2.85 5.94
N PRO A 152 0.35 2.91 5.46
CA PRO A 152 -0.37 4.17 5.25
C PRO A 152 -0.80 4.87 6.54
N LEU A 153 -0.57 4.26 7.71
CA LEU A 153 -0.95 4.73 9.04
C LEU A 153 -2.45 5.12 9.18
N PRO A 154 -3.02 5.12 10.38
CA PRO A 154 -2.40 4.65 11.63
C PRO A 154 -2.30 3.12 11.71
N ARG A 155 -1.25 2.61 12.35
CA ARG A 155 -1.14 1.19 12.69
C ARG A 155 -1.79 0.90 14.04
N VAL A 156 -2.11 -0.39 14.27
CA VAL A 156 -2.58 -0.92 15.56
C VAL A 156 -1.64 -2.06 15.99
N ASN A 157 -1.93 -3.30 15.60
CA ASN A 157 -1.17 -4.49 16.03
C ASN A 157 -0.44 -5.20 14.88
N GLU A 158 -0.71 -4.82 13.63
CA GLU A 158 -0.18 -5.48 12.43
C GLU A 158 1.33 -5.33 12.24
N ILE A 159 1.95 -4.38 12.93
CA ILE A 159 3.41 -4.25 13.07
C ILE A 159 3.73 -4.17 14.55
N ALA A 160 4.50 -5.10 15.06
CA ALA A 160 4.94 -5.12 16.45
C ALA A 160 5.90 -3.95 16.74
N TYR A 161 5.94 -3.50 17.99
CA TYR A 161 6.78 -2.35 18.39
C TYR A 161 8.27 -2.62 18.26
N ASP A 162 8.70 -3.88 18.31
CA ASP A 162 10.10 -4.28 18.13
C ASP A 162 10.64 -4.03 16.71
N VAL A 163 9.74 -3.75 15.74
CA VAL A 163 10.09 -3.38 14.36
C VAL A 163 10.45 -1.89 14.24
N ASP A 164 10.01 -1.03 15.18
CA ASP A 164 10.22 0.42 15.08
C ASP A 164 11.69 0.83 15.01
N ASP A 165 12.55 0.11 15.72
CA ASP A 165 14.00 0.37 15.75
C ASP A 165 14.76 -0.32 14.60
N ASN A 166 14.06 -1.09 13.76
CA ASN A 166 14.68 -1.75 12.62
C ASN A 166 14.96 -0.73 11.49
N PRO A 167 16.17 -0.68 10.92
CA PRO A 167 16.51 0.26 9.85
C PRO A 167 15.67 0.09 8.56
N LYS A 168 14.97 -1.03 8.42
CA LYS A 168 14.04 -1.32 7.32
C LYS A 168 12.66 -0.69 7.53
N ALA A 169 12.31 -0.30 8.77
CA ALA A 169 11.06 0.41 9.08
C ALA A 169 11.09 1.82 8.49
N TYR A 170 10.23 2.07 7.51
CA TYR A 170 10.21 3.36 6.79
C TYR A 170 8.87 4.09 6.88
N TYR A 171 7.86 3.52 7.51
CA TYR A 171 6.49 4.06 7.54
C TYR A 171 6.37 5.43 8.24
N ILE A 172 7.25 5.77 9.18
CA ILE A 172 7.26 7.10 9.81
C ILE A 172 7.83 8.15 8.82
N GLN A 173 8.93 7.82 8.14
CA GLN A 173 9.51 8.67 7.10
C GLN A 173 8.59 8.78 5.88
N GLN A 174 7.89 7.69 5.53
CA GLN A 174 6.83 7.69 4.52
C GLN A 174 5.75 8.73 4.86
N ALA A 175 5.27 8.76 6.10
CA ALA A 175 4.28 9.74 6.54
C ALA A 175 4.79 11.20 6.40
N ARG A 176 6.07 11.45 6.75
CA ARG A 176 6.73 12.76 6.54
C ARG A 176 6.84 13.13 5.06
N ASN A 177 7.13 12.16 4.19
CA ASN A 177 7.19 12.36 2.75
C ASN A 177 5.83 12.84 2.19
N GLY A 178 4.74 12.57 2.89
CA GLY A 178 3.41 13.07 2.54
C GLY A 178 3.28 14.59 2.56
N LEU A 179 4.08 15.29 3.37
CA LEU A 179 4.14 16.75 3.33
C LEU A 179 4.70 17.23 1.98
N PHE A 180 5.88 16.72 1.61
CA PHE A 180 6.56 17.10 0.37
C PHE A 180 5.75 16.72 -0.87
N ALA A 181 5.19 15.50 -0.90
CA ALA A 181 4.36 15.07 -2.02
C ALA A 181 3.14 15.98 -2.23
N ARG A 182 2.47 16.41 -1.14
CA ARG A 182 1.32 17.32 -1.23
C ARG A 182 1.73 18.73 -1.66
N GLN A 183 2.86 19.23 -1.17
CA GLN A 183 3.42 20.52 -1.62
C GLN A 183 3.73 20.48 -3.11
N ALA A 184 4.41 19.43 -3.58
CA ALA A 184 4.72 19.26 -5.01
C ALA A 184 3.45 19.22 -5.87
N ILE A 185 2.41 18.49 -5.45
CA ILE A 185 1.11 18.45 -6.15
C ILE A 185 0.49 19.86 -6.24
N ILE A 186 0.54 20.63 -5.15
CA ILE A 186 -0.02 21.99 -5.13
C ILE A 186 0.76 22.90 -6.06
N CYS A 187 2.10 22.85 -6.04
CA CYS A 187 2.95 23.64 -6.92
C CYS A 187 2.68 23.31 -8.39
N GLU A 188 2.60 22.03 -8.73
CA GLU A 188 2.28 21.58 -10.11
C GLU A 188 0.93 22.10 -10.57
N VAL A 189 -0.12 21.99 -9.74
CA VAL A 189 -1.47 22.46 -10.07
C VAL A 189 -1.51 23.99 -10.27
N LEU A 190 -0.70 24.73 -9.53
CA LEU A 190 -0.61 26.20 -9.60
C LEU A 190 0.39 26.69 -10.64
N GLY A 191 1.11 25.80 -11.31
CA GLY A 191 2.16 26.17 -12.28
C GLY A 191 3.36 26.87 -11.62
N ILE A 192 3.62 26.58 -10.34
CA ILE A 192 4.75 27.12 -9.59
C ILE A 192 5.94 26.19 -9.79
N SER A 193 7.03 26.71 -10.37
CA SER A 193 8.32 25.99 -10.43
C SER A 193 8.89 25.88 -9.02
N ILE A 194 9.31 24.68 -8.64
CA ILE A 194 10.08 24.45 -7.42
C ILE A 194 11.53 24.44 -7.88
N ASP A 195 12.25 25.54 -7.63
CA ASP A 195 13.70 25.59 -7.86
C ASP A 195 14.37 24.61 -6.91
N GLU A 196 15.33 23.81 -7.43
CA GLU A 196 16.11 22.81 -6.68
C GLU A 196 17.03 23.45 -5.62
#